data_95c2391d8cd17ad9911f2afe7875c7be
#
_entry.id   95c2391d8cd17ad9911f2afe7875c7be
#
_cell.length_a   1.000
_cell.length_b   1.000
_cell.length_c   1.000
_cell.angle_alpha   90.00
_cell.angle_beta   90.00
_cell.angle_gamma   90.00
#
_symmetry.space_group_name_H-M   'P 1'
#
loop_
_entity.id
_entity.type
_entity.pdbx_description
1 polymer ?
#
loop_
_entity_poly.entity_id
_entity_poly.type
_entity_poly.pdbx_seq_one_letter_code
_entity_poly.pdbx_strand_id
1 'polypeptide(L)' 'MSENFDSALTYTSYLAVDELLKLQRPLSTGPEHDEMLFIIIHQTYELWFKQLIHEFKQAQVAMESGDSHYSL' A
#
# COMPACT_ATOMS: atom_id res chain seq x y z
N MET A 1 -7.66 12.39 -11.92
CA MET A 1 -8.17 12.40 -12.05
C MET A 1 -8.82 13.02 -11.83
N SER A 2 -9.19 13.26 -11.78
CA SER A 2 -9.88 13.74 -11.64
C SER A 2 -10.54 13.95 -11.34
N GLU A 3 -10.93 14.24 -11.16
CA GLU A 3 -11.73 14.09 -11.18
C GLU A 3 -12.11 13.92 -11.95
N ASN A 4 -11.89 13.78 -12.54
CA ASN A 4 -12.29 13.25 -13.28
C ASN A 4 -11.95 12.69 -14.05
N PHE A 5 -10.82 13.10 -14.20
CA PHE A 5 -11.18 12.30 -15.21
C PHE A 5 -12.51 11.76 -14.93
N ASP A 6 -12.82 10.75 -14.99
CA ASP A 6 -14.13 10.51 -14.49
C ASP A 6 -14.30 11.26 -13.21
N SER A 7 -15.23 12.14 -13.19
CA SER A 7 -15.38 13.06 -12.10
C SER A 7 -15.59 12.40 -10.76
N ALA A 8 -15.99 11.12 -10.75
CA ALA A 8 -16.21 10.41 -9.51
C ALA A 8 -14.93 9.95 -8.84
N LEU A 9 -13.81 9.93 -9.56
CA LEU A 9 -12.57 9.40 -9.04
C LEU A 9 -11.70 10.55 -8.54
N THR A 10 -11.44 10.55 -7.26
CA THR A 10 -10.60 11.56 -6.63
C THR A 10 -9.39 10.88 -6.02
N TYR A 11 -8.44 11.68 -5.57
CA TYR A 11 -7.29 11.17 -4.85
C TYR A 11 -7.72 10.29 -3.68
N THR A 12 -8.63 10.80 -2.86
CA THR A 12 -9.08 10.09 -1.66
C THR A 12 -9.78 8.78 -2.00
N SER A 13 -10.67 8.82 -2.98
CA SER A 13 -11.41 7.61 -3.32
C SER A 13 -10.55 6.60 -4.04
N TYR A 14 -9.64 7.06 -4.88
CA TYR A 14 -8.76 6.16 -5.60
C TYR A 14 -7.85 5.39 -4.63
N LEU A 15 -7.31 6.09 -3.64
CA LEU A 15 -6.40 5.47 -2.68
C LEU A 15 -7.13 4.85 -1.50
N ALA A 16 -8.46 4.94 -1.46
CA ALA A 16 -9.25 4.42 -0.34
C ALA A 16 -8.77 5.00 0.99
N VAL A 17 -8.52 6.32 1.00
CA VAL A 17 -7.91 6.95 2.16
C VAL A 17 -8.80 6.85 3.38
N ASP A 18 -10.11 7.07 3.21
CA ASP A 18 -11.00 7.01 4.36
C ASP A 18 -10.99 5.64 5.01
N GLU A 19 -10.99 4.59 4.20
CA GLU A 19 -10.93 3.24 4.73
C GLU A 19 -9.56 2.95 5.35
N LEU A 20 -8.51 3.38 4.67
CA LEU A 20 -7.15 3.14 5.15
C LEU A 20 -6.95 3.75 6.53
N LEU A 21 -7.45 4.96 6.75
CA LEU A 21 -7.24 5.65 8.01
C LEU A 21 -8.06 5.06 9.16
N LYS A 22 -8.92 4.11 8.88
CA LYS A 22 -9.73 3.44 9.90
C LYS A 22 -9.19 2.06 10.27
N LEU A 23 -8.04 1.67 9.73
CA LEU A 23 -7.53 0.31 9.93
C LEU A 23 -6.53 0.21 11.07
N GLN A 24 -6.28 1.28 11.80
CA GLN A 24 -5.38 1.27 12.94
C GLN A 24 -6.21 1.07 14.19
N ARG A 25 -6.16 -0.13 14.75
CA ARG A 25 -7.03 -0.50 15.88
C ARG A 25 -6.21 -0.86 17.10
N PRO A 26 -5.94 0.11 17.97
CA PRO A 26 -5.19 -0.18 19.19
C PRO A 26 -5.94 -1.18 20.07
N LEU A 27 -5.18 -2.06 20.69
CA LEU A 27 -5.76 -3.07 21.57
C LEU A 27 -5.79 -2.62 23.01
N SER A 28 -4.89 -1.72 23.41
CA SER A 28 -4.85 -1.26 24.80
C SER A 28 -5.97 -0.27 25.05
N THR A 29 -6.44 -0.24 26.28
CA THR A 29 -7.52 0.67 26.67
C THR A 29 -6.97 1.87 27.42
N GLY A 30 -5.67 1.89 27.73
CA GLY A 30 -5.06 2.99 28.43
C GLY A 30 -4.51 4.03 27.47
N PRO A 31 -3.84 5.05 28.02
CA PRO A 31 -3.26 6.09 27.19
C PRO A 31 -1.93 5.64 26.60
N GLU A 32 -1.98 4.61 25.79
CA GLU A 32 -0.77 4.06 25.15
C GLU A 32 -0.50 4.84 23.88
N HIS A 33 0.16 5.95 24.05
CA HIS A 33 0.41 6.88 22.98
C HIS A 33 1.17 6.24 21.82
N ASP A 34 2.14 5.39 22.13
CA ASP A 34 3.02 4.86 21.10
C ASP A 34 2.43 3.66 20.37
N GLU A 35 1.31 3.13 20.84
CA GLU A 35 0.71 2.00 20.14
C GLU A 35 0.26 2.38 18.75
N MET A 36 -0.30 3.56 18.56
CA MET A 36 -0.71 4.00 17.25
C MET A 36 0.49 4.09 16.31
N LEU A 37 1.61 4.61 16.80
CA LEU A 37 2.83 4.68 16.01
C LEU A 37 3.32 3.29 15.63
N PHE A 38 3.28 2.35 16.57
CA PHE A 38 3.66 0.97 16.29
C PHE A 38 2.84 0.39 15.15
N ILE A 39 1.52 0.59 15.21
CA ILE A 39 0.63 0.07 14.19
C ILE A 39 0.95 0.68 12.83
N ILE A 40 1.07 2.00 12.77
CA ILE A 40 1.26 2.69 11.50
C ILE A 40 2.58 2.30 10.86
N ILE A 41 3.65 2.23 11.64
CA ILE A 41 4.96 1.85 11.10
C ILE A 41 4.88 0.47 10.48
N HIS A 42 4.26 -0.48 11.18
CA HIS A 42 4.22 -1.85 10.68
C HIS A 42 3.28 -1.99 9.49
N GLN A 43 2.17 -1.27 9.49
CA GLN A 43 1.31 -1.27 8.32
C GLN A 43 2.03 -0.70 7.10
N THR A 44 2.84 0.34 7.32
CA THR A 44 3.62 0.92 6.24
C THR A 44 4.62 -0.08 5.67
N TYR A 45 5.32 -0.80 6.55
CA TYR A 45 6.25 -1.83 6.10
C TYR A 45 5.53 -2.91 5.29
N GLU A 46 4.37 -3.35 5.77
CA GLU A 46 3.64 -4.40 5.06
C GLU A 46 3.20 -3.96 3.68
N LEU A 47 2.82 -2.70 3.54
CA LEU A 47 2.45 -2.18 2.23
C LEU A 47 3.66 -2.13 1.29
N TRP A 48 4.83 -1.78 1.82
CA TRP A 48 6.05 -1.81 1.02
C TRP A 48 6.43 -3.23 0.64
N PHE A 49 6.25 -4.19 1.56
CA PHE A 49 6.50 -5.59 1.22
C PHE A 49 5.58 -6.05 0.10
N LYS A 50 4.33 -5.65 0.15
CA LYS A 50 3.39 -5.98 -0.92
C LYS A 50 3.90 -5.45 -2.27
N GLN A 51 4.40 -4.23 -2.28
CA GLN A 51 4.95 -3.64 -3.50
C GLN A 51 6.18 -4.41 -3.98
N LEU A 52 7.07 -4.76 -3.07
CA LEU A 52 8.28 -5.49 -3.44
C LEU A 52 7.93 -6.85 -4.02
N ILE A 53 6.98 -7.54 -3.41
CA ILE A 53 6.54 -8.84 -3.93
C ILE A 53 5.94 -8.67 -5.33
N HIS A 54 5.17 -7.64 -5.52
CA HIS A 54 4.59 -7.34 -6.83
C HIS A 54 5.68 -7.16 -7.88
N GLU A 55 6.73 -6.41 -7.54
CA GLU A 55 7.82 -6.16 -8.49
C GLU A 55 8.62 -7.43 -8.76
N PHE A 56 8.87 -8.25 -7.74
CA PHE A 56 9.57 -9.50 -7.96
C PHE A 56 8.79 -10.42 -8.88
N LYS A 57 7.48 -10.48 -8.70
CA LYS A 57 6.67 -11.33 -9.58
C LYS A 57 6.68 -10.83 -11.01
N GLN A 58 6.66 -9.53 -11.21
CA GLN A 58 6.75 -8.98 -12.55
C GLN A 58 8.10 -9.27 -13.18
N ALA A 59 9.17 -9.12 -12.43
CA ALA A 59 10.49 -9.43 -12.94
C ALA A 59 10.62 -10.91 -13.29
N GLN A 60 10.06 -11.78 -12.47
CA GLN A 60 10.10 -13.21 -12.74
C GLN A 60 9.37 -13.55 -14.03
N VAL A 61 8.19 -12.96 -14.24
CA VAL A 61 7.44 -13.20 -15.46
C VAL A 61 8.23 -12.71 -16.68
N ALA A 62 8.85 -11.54 -16.57
CA ALA A 62 9.63 -10.99 -17.68
C ALA A 62 10.81 -11.88 -18.01
N MET A 63 11.49 -12.41 -17.00
CA MET A 63 12.62 -13.30 -17.23
C MET A 63 12.19 -14.60 -17.88
N GLU A 64 11.07 -15.15 -17.43
CA GLU A 64 10.55 -16.39 -17.98
C GLU A 64 10.09 -16.22 -19.41
N SER A 65 9.67 -15.03 -19.79
CA SER A 65 9.26 -14.76 -21.15
C SER A 65 10.41 -14.31 -22.04
N GLY A 66 11.61 -14.17 -21.49
CA GLY A 66 12.77 -13.75 -22.26
C GLY A 66 12.91 -12.25 -22.40
N ASP A 67 12.15 -11.48 -21.63
CA ASP A 67 12.18 -10.02 -21.70
C ASP A 67 13.25 -9.50 -20.76
N SER A 68 14.49 -9.48 -21.23
CA SER A 68 15.63 -9.24 -20.34
C SER A 68 15.77 -7.81 -19.89
N HIS A 69 15.23 -6.85 -20.62
CA HIS A 69 15.40 -5.46 -20.20
C HIS A 69 14.61 -5.14 -18.94
N TYR A 70 13.62 -5.94 -18.62
CA TYR A 70 12.83 -5.71 -17.42
C TYR A 70 13.50 -6.28 -16.17
N SER A 71 14.44 -7.18 -16.34
CA SER A 71 15.05 -7.83 -15.20
C SER A 71 16.13 -6.97 -14.53
N LEU A 72 16.36 -5.79 -15.04
CA LEU A 72 17.30 -4.90 -14.42
C LEU A 72 16.77 -4.36 -13.11
#